data_a234c804bed40fa4d7ad34c224301f51
#
_entry.id   a234c804bed40fa4d7ad34c224301f51
#
_cell.length_a   1.000
_cell.length_b   1.000
_cell.length_c   1.000
_cell.angle_alpha   90.00
_cell.angle_beta   90.00
_cell.angle_gamma   90.00
#
_symmetry.space_group_name_H-M   'P 1'
#
loop_
_entity.id
_entity.type
_entity.pdbx_description
1 polymer ?
#
loop_
_entity_poly.entity_id
_entity_poly.type
_entity_poly.pdbx_seq_one_letter_code
_entity_poly.pdbx_strand_id
1 'polypeptide(L)'
;MLRALARSARRQCRFSSSDAPNRVLPAPRLDYRHIAENVVYKTTNAQNRKAPIDHDAIQSVARAYTEFKTISSALNSQRNARSAVGERIRHSAKENDAPAKEAAMAEALTIKEEIARLEAELASVEETLLSLALAIPNDTHPSSPLGPESAAVELSSHGPNPIPATPTRDHVAIGRQLGLLDLESAATVTGNSWYYLTNEAALLEMALVNYALSVAIRHGFIPVMTPDVARSEIVRACGFQPRDHADQAYHLAGTSQDLVLCGTAEIPLAGMFANKIYQDTGLPLKVVGVGHAFRAEAGARGKDTHGLYRVHQFTKVELFAVTTQEQSEKMMEDMTSIQTSILSGLGFPFRVLDMPTEELGASAYRKYDMEAWMPGRGAWGEVSSLSNCTDFQARRLHIRYRGAVQPDHPSPTTFAHTLNGTAAAIPRLIVALLENGATFDDEEKLTGIALPSILRPFWVGADTKGYIQWQ
;
A
#
# COMPACT_ATOMS: atom_id res chain seq x y z
N MET A 1 -15.73 -0.34 -21.48
CA MET A 1 -14.87 0.35 -20.51
C MET A 1 -13.37 0.16 -20.79
N LEU A 2 -12.85 -1.03 -21.07
CA LEU A 2 -11.44 -1.24 -21.47
C LEU A 2 -10.99 -0.44 -22.71
N ARG A 3 -11.88 -0.15 -23.67
CA ARG A 3 -11.57 0.69 -24.85
C ARG A 3 -11.47 2.20 -24.53
N ALA A 4 -12.04 2.67 -23.43
CA ALA A 4 -11.92 4.07 -23.00
C ALA A 4 -10.57 4.32 -22.31
N LEU A 5 -10.01 3.35 -21.61
CA LEU A 5 -8.68 3.43 -20.99
C LEU A 5 -7.56 3.50 -22.03
N ALA A 6 -7.75 2.88 -23.21
CA ALA A 6 -6.75 2.86 -24.28
C ALA A 6 -6.70 4.13 -25.15
N ARG A 7 -7.72 4.98 -25.15
CA ARG A 7 -7.78 6.18 -26.01
C ARG A 7 -7.22 7.47 -25.37
N SER A 8 -7.03 7.51 -24.05
CA SER A 8 -6.47 8.68 -23.35
C SER A 8 -4.93 8.76 -23.39
N ALA A 9 -4.23 7.74 -23.86
CA ALA A 9 -2.77 7.60 -23.73
C ALA A 9 -1.95 8.26 -24.87
N ARG A 10 -2.54 9.02 -25.79
CA ARG A 10 -1.80 9.62 -26.91
C ARG A 10 -1.76 11.16 -26.86
N ARG A 11 -1.19 11.74 -25.83
CA ARG A 11 -0.53 13.05 -25.89
C ARG A 11 0.78 12.99 -25.12
N GLN A 12 1.85 12.65 -25.82
CA GLN A 12 3.22 12.76 -25.32
C GLN A 12 3.59 14.24 -25.17
N CYS A 13 3.72 14.69 -23.94
CA CYS A 13 4.55 15.87 -23.65
C CYS A 13 6.01 15.43 -23.65
N ARG A 14 6.80 15.95 -24.58
CA ARG A 14 8.26 15.81 -24.58
C ARG A 14 8.82 16.59 -23.39
N PHE A 15 9.44 15.92 -22.44
CA PHE A 15 10.31 16.51 -21.44
C PHE A 15 11.75 16.19 -21.81
N SER A 16 12.61 17.22 -21.79
CA SER A 16 14.05 17.10 -21.97
C SER A 16 14.66 16.36 -20.78
N SER A 17 15.45 15.34 -21.09
CA SER A 17 16.21 14.57 -20.12
C SER A 17 17.43 15.35 -19.65
N SER A 18 17.61 15.48 -18.34
CA SER A 18 18.89 15.66 -17.71
C SER A 18 19.15 14.49 -16.76
N ASP A 19 20.38 14.02 -16.73
CA ASP A 19 20.89 12.79 -16.15
C ASP A 19 20.58 12.61 -14.65
N ALA A 20 19.39 12.05 -14.35
CA ALA A 20 19.10 11.45 -13.07
C ALA A 20 18.94 9.93 -13.25
N PRO A 21 19.41 9.08 -12.33
CA PRO A 21 19.38 7.64 -12.51
C PRO A 21 17.93 7.18 -12.70
N ASN A 22 17.62 6.65 -13.86
CA ASN A 22 16.47 5.84 -14.29
C ASN A 22 15.17 5.89 -13.44
N ARG A 23 14.72 7.04 -12.96
CA ARG A 23 13.43 7.18 -12.30
C ARG A 23 12.30 7.03 -13.31
N VAL A 24 11.38 6.11 -13.06
CA VAL A 24 10.19 5.88 -13.90
C VAL A 24 9.11 6.89 -13.59
N LEU A 25 9.07 7.41 -12.35
CA LEU A 25 8.12 8.39 -11.89
C LEU A 25 8.79 9.74 -11.62
N PRO A 26 8.05 10.84 -11.80
CA PRO A 26 8.48 12.15 -11.30
C PRO A 26 8.75 12.10 -9.78
N ALA A 27 9.55 13.05 -9.26
CA ALA A 27 9.76 13.15 -7.82
C ALA A 27 8.43 13.33 -7.07
N PRO A 28 8.21 12.65 -5.93
CA PRO A 28 7.01 12.78 -5.12
C PRO A 28 6.67 14.23 -4.78
N ARG A 29 5.39 14.57 -4.77
CA ARG A 29 4.91 15.93 -4.42
C ARG A 29 4.30 15.94 -3.03
N LEU A 30 5.15 16.08 -2.03
CA LEU A 30 4.74 16.15 -0.63
C LEU A 30 4.30 17.56 -0.25
N ASP A 31 3.46 17.69 0.77
CA ASP A 31 3.01 18.97 1.29
C ASP A 31 3.96 19.47 2.39
N TYR A 32 5.10 19.99 1.94
CA TYR A 32 6.13 20.52 2.85
C TYR A 32 5.61 21.68 3.73
N ARG A 33 4.69 22.48 3.16
CA ARG A 33 4.08 23.58 3.89
C ARG A 33 3.26 23.07 5.06
N HIS A 34 2.38 22.09 4.81
CA HIS A 34 1.56 21.49 5.85
C HIS A 34 2.42 20.84 6.96
N ILE A 35 3.52 20.18 6.58
CA ILE A 35 4.46 19.60 7.56
C ILE A 35 5.09 20.70 8.41
N ALA A 36 5.60 21.78 7.79
CA ALA A 36 6.31 22.88 8.46
C ALA A 36 5.40 23.73 9.34
N GLU A 37 4.13 23.90 8.97
CA GLU A 37 3.14 24.66 9.76
C GLU A 37 2.56 23.85 10.93
N ASN A 38 2.68 22.51 10.92
CA ASN A 38 2.09 21.58 11.90
C ASN A 38 3.13 20.71 12.62
N VAL A 39 4.34 21.26 12.91
CA VAL A 39 5.46 20.50 13.47
C VAL A 39 5.08 19.74 14.76
N VAL A 40 4.38 20.38 15.69
CA VAL A 40 3.98 19.78 16.98
C VAL A 40 3.07 18.59 16.75
N TYR A 41 2.01 18.77 15.95
CA TYR A 41 1.06 17.71 15.62
C TYR A 41 1.77 16.53 14.92
N LYS A 42 2.57 16.81 13.88
CA LYS A 42 3.29 15.76 13.13
C LYS A 42 4.29 14.99 14.01
N THR A 43 4.96 15.68 14.94
CA THR A 43 5.88 15.04 15.91
C THR A 43 5.10 14.11 16.85
N THR A 44 4.01 14.58 17.45
CA THR A 44 3.16 13.77 18.33
C THR A 44 2.57 12.58 17.57
N ASN A 45 2.09 12.80 16.34
CA ASN A 45 1.55 11.74 15.49
C ASN A 45 2.60 10.65 15.20
N ALA A 46 3.81 11.04 14.81
CA ALA A 46 4.90 10.10 14.57
C ALA A 46 5.29 9.31 15.84
N GLN A 47 5.30 9.95 16.99
CA GLN A 47 5.56 9.30 18.28
C GLN A 47 4.46 8.30 18.65
N ASN A 48 3.18 8.68 18.53
CA ASN A 48 2.04 7.81 18.81
C ASN A 48 2.02 6.57 17.89
N ARG A 49 2.59 6.69 16.70
CA ARG A 49 2.71 5.59 15.71
C ARG A 49 4.00 4.79 15.86
N LYS A 50 4.87 5.16 16.80
CA LYS A 50 6.24 4.62 16.90
C LYS A 50 6.97 4.60 15.56
N ALA A 51 6.79 5.66 14.76
CA ALA A 51 7.42 5.77 13.46
C ALA A 51 8.95 5.72 13.60
N PRO A 52 9.67 4.97 12.75
CA PRO A 52 11.12 4.82 12.83
C PRO A 52 11.84 6.05 12.23
N ILE A 53 11.60 7.22 12.82
CA ILE A 53 12.22 8.49 12.44
C ILE A 53 12.89 9.14 13.64
N ASP A 54 13.92 9.92 13.39
CA ASP A 54 14.62 10.67 14.42
C ASP A 54 13.68 11.69 15.11
N HIS A 55 13.93 11.95 16.39
CA HIS A 55 13.10 12.83 17.19
C HIS A 55 12.96 14.25 16.61
N ASP A 56 14.00 14.75 15.91
CA ASP A 56 14.03 16.07 15.29
C ASP A 56 13.74 16.05 13.77
N ALA A 57 13.38 14.89 13.21
CA ALA A 57 13.16 14.72 11.75
C ALA A 57 12.16 15.74 11.20
N ILE A 58 11.03 15.94 11.89
CA ILE A 58 9.98 16.88 11.45
C ILE A 58 10.44 18.33 11.53
N GLN A 59 11.21 18.69 12.58
CA GLN A 59 11.82 20.00 12.68
C GLN A 59 12.88 20.23 11.60
N SER A 60 13.59 19.17 11.21
CA SER A 60 14.57 19.22 10.12
C SER A 60 13.88 19.49 8.77
N VAL A 61 12.71 18.88 8.52
CA VAL A 61 11.89 19.21 7.36
C VAL A 61 11.46 20.69 7.37
N ALA A 62 11.01 21.21 8.50
CA ALA A 62 10.59 22.61 8.63
C ALA A 62 11.76 23.58 8.37
N ARG A 63 12.97 23.26 8.87
CA ARG A 63 14.19 24.04 8.60
C ARG A 63 14.55 24.01 7.10
N ALA A 64 14.63 22.82 6.52
CA ALA A 64 14.96 22.64 5.10
C ALA A 64 13.92 23.32 4.18
N TYR A 65 12.63 23.29 4.56
CA TYR A 65 11.59 24.01 3.79
C TYR A 65 11.74 25.52 3.87
N THR A 66 12.17 26.07 5.01
CA THR A 66 12.45 27.50 5.17
C THR A 66 13.65 27.91 4.32
N GLU A 67 14.71 27.11 4.30
CA GLU A 67 15.89 27.30 3.45
C GLU A 67 15.52 27.26 1.96
N PHE A 68 14.76 26.23 1.55
CA PHE A 68 14.21 26.11 0.19
C PHE A 68 13.47 27.36 -0.25
N LYS A 69 12.59 27.93 0.60
CA LYS A 69 11.86 29.16 0.28
C LYS A 69 12.81 30.34 0.12
N THR A 70 13.81 30.47 0.96
CA THR A 70 14.78 31.55 0.94
C THR A 70 15.58 31.52 -0.36
N ILE A 71 16.13 30.36 -0.72
CA ILE A 71 16.92 30.18 -1.96
C ILE A 71 16.02 30.37 -3.18
N SER A 72 14.81 29.84 -3.19
CA SER A 72 13.84 30.01 -4.29
C SER A 72 13.50 31.48 -4.51
N SER A 73 13.33 32.26 -3.44
CA SER A 73 13.07 33.69 -3.51
C SER A 73 14.28 34.46 -4.08
N ALA A 74 15.49 34.16 -3.61
CA ALA A 74 16.73 34.75 -4.12
C ALA A 74 16.94 34.42 -5.61
N LEU A 75 16.72 33.16 -6.01
CA LEU A 75 16.81 32.74 -7.41
C LEU A 75 15.81 33.48 -8.31
N ASN A 76 14.57 33.64 -7.87
CA ASN A 76 13.56 34.41 -8.62
C ASN A 76 13.95 35.88 -8.75
N SER A 77 14.52 36.49 -7.69
CA SER A 77 15.03 37.86 -7.73
C SER A 77 16.13 38.02 -8.78
N GLN A 78 17.10 37.08 -8.80
CA GLN A 78 18.19 37.09 -9.78
C GLN A 78 17.70 36.88 -11.22
N ARG A 79 16.70 36.01 -11.42
CA ARG A 79 16.07 35.81 -12.74
C ARG A 79 15.36 37.06 -13.25
N ASN A 80 14.69 37.81 -12.35
CA ASN A 80 14.08 39.12 -12.69
C ASN A 80 15.17 40.15 -13.01
N ALA A 81 16.24 40.24 -12.22
CA ALA A 81 17.39 41.12 -12.48
C ALA A 81 18.01 40.80 -13.85
N ARG A 82 18.21 39.52 -14.19
CA ARG A 82 18.69 39.13 -15.52
C ARG A 82 17.82 39.64 -16.66
N SER A 83 16.50 39.57 -16.49
CA SER A 83 15.55 40.09 -17.50
C SER A 83 15.69 41.58 -17.68
N ALA A 84 15.80 42.36 -16.60
CA ALA A 84 15.99 43.81 -16.63
C ALA A 84 17.35 44.21 -17.27
N VAL A 85 18.42 43.49 -16.92
CA VAL A 85 19.76 43.74 -17.56
C VAL A 85 19.70 43.41 -19.04
N GLY A 86 18.98 42.35 -19.45
CA GLY A 86 18.79 41.99 -20.86
C GLY A 86 18.07 43.11 -21.66
N GLU A 87 17.13 43.85 -21.04
CA GLU A 87 16.49 45.01 -21.64
C GLU A 87 17.46 46.19 -21.76
N ARG A 88 18.26 46.44 -20.74
CA ARG A 88 19.31 47.49 -20.78
C ARG A 88 20.33 47.23 -21.88
N ILE A 89 20.80 46.00 -22.05
CA ILE A 89 21.71 45.63 -23.15
C ILE A 89 21.10 45.92 -24.53
N ARG A 90 19.81 45.58 -24.70
CA ARG A 90 19.09 45.87 -25.96
C ARG A 90 18.93 47.36 -26.23
N HIS A 91 18.66 48.13 -25.18
CA HIS A 91 18.54 49.58 -25.28
C HIS A 91 19.86 50.25 -25.65
N SER A 92 20.93 49.98 -24.90
CA SER A 92 22.29 50.51 -25.18
C SER A 92 22.79 50.14 -26.57
N ALA A 93 22.44 48.92 -27.05
CA ALA A 93 22.77 48.50 -28.40
C ALA A 93 22.04 49.31 -29.50
N LYS A 94 20.81 49.75 -29.25
CA LYS A 94 20.03 50.60 -30.17
C LYS A 94 20.54 52.05 -30.19
N GLU A 95 21.01 52.54 -29.05
CA GLU A 95 21.54 53.90 -28.89
C GLU A 95 23.03 53.99 -29.26
N ASN A 96 23.69 52.88 -29.66
CA ASN A 96 25.13 52.78 -29.92
C ASN A 96 25.99 53.23 -28.71
N ASP A 97 25.48 53.07 -27.48
CA ASP A 97 26.25 53.34 -26.25
C ASP A 97 27.10 52.14 -25.88
N ALA A 98 28.31 52.10 -26.39
CA ALA A 98 29.23 50.97 -26.14
C ALA A 98 29.65 50.81 -24.66
N PRO A 99 29.96 51.88 -23.89
CA PRO A 99 30.28 51.75 -22.46
C PRO A 99 29.15 51.20 -21.61
N ALA A 100 27.92 51.71 -21.82
CA ALA A 100 26.75 51.21 -21.09
C ALA A 100 26.41 49.76 -21.43
N LYS A 101 26.60 49.36 -22.69
CA LYS A 101 26.45 47.95 -23.12
C LYS A 101 27.47 47.04 -22.47
N GLU A 102 28.76 47.43 -22.42
CA GLU A 102 29.81 46.63 -21.80
C GLU A 102 29.60 46.45 -20.30
N ALA A 103 29.21 47.53 -19.58
CA ALA A 103 28.85 47.48 -18.17
C ALA A 103 27.67 46.52 -17.91
N ALA A 104 26.63 46.60 -18.73
CA ALA A 104 25.47 45.75 -18.62
C ALA A 104 25.80 44.24 -18.95
N MET A 105 26.72 44.00 -19.88
CA MET A 105 27.20 42.66 -20.19
C MET A 105 28.01 42.06 -19.03
N ALA A 106 28.85 42.83 -18.34
CA ALA A 106 29.61 42.40 -17.16
C ALA A 106 28.64 42.04 -16.02
N GLU A 107 27.64 42.89 -15.75
CA GLU A 107 26.59 42.62 -14.77
C GLU A 107 25.79 41.35 -15.12
N ALA A 108 25.43 41.13 -16.40
CA ALA A 108 24.75 39.91 -16.84
C ALA A 108 25.56 38.64 -16.58
N LEU A 109 26.91 38.71 -16.71
CA LEU A 109 27.78 37.57 -16.41
C LEU A 109 27.76 37.23 -14.92
N THR A 110 27.89 38.22 -14.05
CA THR A 110 27.82 38.05 -12.59
C THR A 110 26.47 37.44 -12.17
N ILE A 111 25.36 37.97 -12.71
CA ILE A 111 24.03 37.44 -12.44
C ILE A 111 23.91 35.98 -12.92
N LYS A 112 24.47 35.64 -14.07
CA LYS A 112 24.46 34.26 -14.59
C LYS A 112 25.20 33.30 -13.66
N GLU A 113 26.34 33.68 -13.14
CA GLU A 113 27.13 32.85 -12.19
C GLU A 113 26.37 32.67 -10.89
N GLU A 114 25.74 33.73 -10.36
CA GLU A 114 24.92 33.64 -9.13
C GLU A 114 23.66 32.80 -9.33
N ILE A 115 22.99 32.88 -10.47
CA ILE A 115 21.87 31.98 -10.81
C ILE A 115 22.33 30.52 -10.81
N ALA A 116 23.46 30.20 -11.45
CA ALA A 116 23.99 28.84 -11.50
C ALA A 116 24.32 28.31 -10.09
N ARG A 117 24.89 29.14 -9.21
CA ARG A 117 25.17 28.81 -7.81
C ARG A 117 23.87 28.50 -7.05
N LEU A 118 22.89 29.40 -7.14
CA LEU A 118 21.59 29.24 -6.46
C LEU A 118 20.79 28.04 -7.00
N GLU A 119 20.88 27.72 -8.28
CA GLU A 119 20.23 26.53 -8.87
C GLU A 119 20.85 25.23 -8.33
N ALA A 120 22.17 25.17 -8.18
CA ALA A 120 22.84 24.02 -7.58
C ALA A 120 22.50 23.84 -6.09
N GLU A 121 22.49 24.95 -5.34
CA GLU A 121 22.12 24.98 -3.92
C GLU A 121 20.65 24.57 -3.72
N LEU A 122 19.74 25.09 -4.55
CA LEU A 122 18.33 24.74 -4.53
C LEU A 122 18.13 23.24 -4.76
N ALA A 123 18.81 22.66 -5.76
CA ALA A 123 18.70 21.22 -6.05
C ALA A 123 19.16 20.36 -4.88
N SER A 124 20.24 20.74 -4.18
CA SER A 124 20.71 20.03 -2.98
C SER A 124 19.70 20.10 -1.82
N VAL A 125 19.13 21.29 -1.60
CA VAL A 125 18.11 21.45 -0.54
C VAL A 125 16.81 20.72 -0.89
N GLU A 126 16.40 20.72 -2.16
CA GLU A 126 15.22 19.95 -2.62
C GLU A 126 15.41 18.43 -2.38
N GLU A 127 16.58 17.89 -2.67
CA GLU A 127 16.88 16.46 -2.43
C GLU A 127 16.84 16.13 -0.94
N THR A 128 17.47 16.97 -0.10
CA THR A 128 17.47 16.82 1.35
C THR A 128 16.05 16.89 1.92
N LEU A 129 15.28 17.91 1.51
CA LEU A 129 13.90 18.12 1.93
C LEU A 129 13.01 16.93 1.55
N LEU A 130 13.13 16.44 0.33
CA LEU A 130 12.39 15.27 -0.14
C LEU A 130 12.76 14.03 0.68
N SER A 131 14.04 13.75 0.89
CA SER A 131 14.52 12.60 1.65
C SER A 131 13.96 12.60 3.08
N LEU A 132 14.04 13.73 3.78
CA LEU A 132 13.50 13.87 5.14
C LEU A 132 11.97 13.70 5.19
N ALA A 133 11.26 14.31 4.26
CA ALA A 133 9.80 14.30 4.26
C ALA A 133 9.19 12.94 3.83
N LEU A 134 9.92 12.15 3.02
CA LEU A 134 9.48 10.80 2.62
C LEU A 134 9.37 9.83 3.81
N ALA A 135 10.16 10.02 4.86
CA ALA A 135 10.16 9.20 6.06
C ALA A 135 8.96 9.48 6.98
N ILE A 136 8.29 10.64 6.83
CA ILE A 136 7.18 11.02 7.71
C ILE A 136 5.95 10.16 7.39
N PRO A 137 5.33 9.51 8.39
CA PRO A 137 4.13 8.73 8.19
C PRO A 137 2.92 9.62 7.85
N ASN A 138 1.86 9.01 7.34
CA ASN A 138 0.59 9.68 7.12
C ASN A 138 0.03 10.23 8.44
N ASP A 139 -0.94 11.14 8.35
CA ASP A 139 -1.72 11.56 9.50
C ASP A 139 -2.55 10.39 10.04
N THR A 140 -3.07 10.53 11.24
CA THR A 140 -3.94 9.54 11.87
C THR A 140 -5.35 10.09 11.99
N HIS A 141 -6.33 9.25 11.69
CA HIS A 141 -7.75 9.61 11.85
C HIS A 141 -8.04 9.96 13.31
N PRO A 142 -8.78 11.06 13.60
CA PRO A 142 -9.03 11.49 14.98
C PRO A 142 -9.72 10.47 15.88
N SER A 143 -10.49 9.55 15.30
CA SER A 143 -11.18 8.48 16.03
C SER A 143 -10.35 7.20 16.15
N SER A 144 -9.16 7.10 15.56
CA SER A 144 -8.32 5.91 15.73
C SER A 144 -7.86 5.80 17.18
N PRO A 145 -7.92 4.60 17.79
CA PRO A 145 -7.44 4.41 19.16
C PRO A 145 -5.95 4.75 19.29
N LEU A 146 -5.56 5.26 20.46
CA LEU A 146 -4.15 5.56 20.76
C LEU A 146 -3.50 4.37 21.49
N GLY A 147 -2.30 3.99 21.08
CA GLY A 147 -1.48 3.01 21.80
C GLY A 147 -1.20 1.72 21.03
N PRO A 148 -0.81 0.64 21.76
CA PRO A 148 -0.44 -0.65 21.22
C PRO A 148 -1.65 -1.47 20.73
N GLU A 149 -1.40 -2.62 20.10
CA GLU A 149 -2.42 -3.56 19.58
C GLU A 149 -3.55 -3.85 20.58
N SER A 150 -3.23 -3.96 21.87
CA SER A 150 -4.21 -4.18 22.93
C SER A 150 -5.22 -3.04 23.15
N ALA A 151 -4.98 -1.88 22.55
CA ALA A 151 -5.89 -0.74 22.57
C ALA A 151 -6.88 -0.76 21.39
N ALA A 152 -6.84 -1.80 20.52
CA ALA A 152 -7.77 -1.96 19.43
C ALA A 152 -9.22 -2.00 19.94
N VAL A 153 -10.13 -1.36 19.22
CA VAL A 153 -11.55 -1.27 19.59
C VAL A 153 -12.37 -2.21 18.70
N GLU A 154 -13.07 -3.14 19.32
CA GLU A 154 -13.98 -4.02 18.60
C GLU A 154 -15.20 -3.23 18.12
N LEU A 155 -15.39 -3.21 16.79
CA LEU A 155 -16.53 -2.55 16.14
C LEU A 155 -17.72 -3.49 15.99
N SER A 156 -17.47 -4.77 15.72
CA SER A 156 -18.51 -5.79 15.56
C SER A 156 -17.94 -7.20 15.68
N SER A 157 -18.80 -8.14 16.05
CA SER A 157 -18.53 -9.58 16.14
C SER A 157 -19.53 -10.35 15.29
N HIS A 158 -19.10 -11.39 14.61
CA HIS A 158 -19.88 -12.13 13.62
C HIS A 158 -19.63 -13.64 13.72
N GLY A 159 -20.58 -14.42 13.16
CA GLY A 159 -20.49 -15.88 13.10
C GLY A 159 -21.04 -16.57 14.36
N PRO A 160 -20.82 -17.90 14.48
CA PRO A 160 -21.22 -18.68 15.63
C PRO A 160 -20.39 -18.36 16.88
N ASN A 161 -20.81 -18.89 18.04
CA ASN A 161 -19.98 -18.81 19.25
C ASN A 161 -18.62 -19.49 19.02
N PRO A 162 -17.52 -18.90 19.50
CA PRO A 162 -16.19 -19.49 19.40
C PRO A 162 -16.12 -20.88 20.06
N ILE A 163 -15.56 -21.86 19.34
CA ILE A 163 -15.29 -23.19 19.89
C ILE A 163 -14.20 -23.04 20.96
N PRO A 164 -14.28 -23.75 22.10
CA PRO A 164 -13.21 -23.74 23.11
C PRO A 164 -11.84 -24.10 22.50
N ALA A 165 -10.81 -23.41 22.96
CA ALA A 165 -9.44 -23.68 22.53
C ALA A 165 -9.03 -25.12 22.88
N THR A 166 -8.52 -25.86 21.90
CA THR A 166 -8.00 -27.24 22.10
C THR A 166 -6.90 -27.56 21.09
N PRO A 167 -5.78 -28.16 21.53
CA PRO A 167 -4.70 -28.60 20.63
C PRO A 167 -5.12 -29.66 19.61
N THR A 168 -6.22 -30.40 19.85
CA THR A 168 -6.75 -31.39 18.90
C THR A 168 -7.19 -30.78 17.59
N ARG A 169 -7.48 -29.46 17.59
CA ARG A 169 -7.89 -28.69 16.41
C ARG A 169 -6.73 -27.98 15.71
N ASP A 170 -5.48 -28.30 16.08
CA ASP A 170 -4.30 -27.72 15.40
C ASP A 170 -4.31 -28.03 13.90
N HIS A 171 -4.27 -26.98 13.07
CA HIS A 171 -4.36 -27.11 11.60
C HIS A 171 -3.22 -27.92 10.99
N VAL A 172 -2.02 -27.95 11.61
CA VAL A 172 -0.89 -28.75 11.11
C VAL A 172 -1.17 -30.23 11.39
N ALA A 173 -1.69 -30.56 12.58
CA ALA A 173 -2.04 -31.94 12.92
C ALA A 173 -3.16 -32.44 12.00
N ILE A 174 -4.24 -31.67 11.83
CA ILE A 174 -5.35 -31.96 10.91
C ILE A 174 -4.83 -32.13 9.48
N GLY A 175 -4.04 -31.17 9.02
CA GLY A 175 -3.52 -31.15 7.64
C GLY A 175 -2.63 -32.34 7.33
N ARG A 176 -1.77 -32.77 8.28
CA ARG A 176 -0.93 -33.97 8.13
C ARG A 176 -1.75 -35.27 8.12
N GLN A 177 -2.71 -35.38 9.05
CA GLN A 177 -3.53 -36.61 9.16
C GLN A 177 -4.39 -36.82 7.91
N LEU A 178 -4.88 -35.76 7.27
CA LEU A 178 -5.69 -35.83 6.06
C LEU A 178 -4.87 -35.72 4.76
N GLY A 179 -3.55 -35.52 4.86
CA GLY A 179 -2.67 -35.36 3.70
C GLY A 179 -2.90 -34.07 2.93
N LEU A 180 -3.21 -32.98 3.63
CA LEU A 180 -3.52 -31.67 3.06
C LEU A 180 -2.32 -30.72 3.03
N LEU A 181 -1.33 -30.97 3.88
CA LEU A 181 -0.16 -30.10 4.08
C LEU A 181 1.14 -30.93 4.04
N ASP A 182 2.13 -30.45 3.29
CA ASP A 182 3.48 -30.98 3.31
C ASP A 182 4.48 -29.84 3.61
N LEU A 183 4.85 -29.74 4.86
CA LEU A 183 5.82 -28.76 5.37
C LEU A 183 7.25 -29.29 5.32
N GLU A 184 7.43 -30.62 5.32
CA GLU A 184 8.74 -31.26 5.32
C GLU A 184 9.42 -31.16 3.95
N SER A 185 8.69 -31.49 2.89
CA SER A 185 9.19 -31.29 1.52
C SER A 185 9.44 -29.81 1.22
N ALA A 186 8.59 -28.92 1.72
CA ALA A 186 8.79 -27.48 1.56
C ALA A 186 10.06 -27.00 2.28
N ALA A 187 10.32 -27.48 3.50
CA ALA A 187 11.56 -27.16 4.22
C ALA A 187 12.81 -27.66 3.48
N THR A 188 12.72 -28.79 2.80
CA THR A 188 13.81 -29.34 1.97
C THR A 188 14.08 -28.47 0.74
N VAL A 189 13.03 -27.95 0.08
CA VAL A 189 13.14 -27.22 -1.19
C VAL A 189 13.51 -25.74 -0.97
N THR A 190 12.89 -25.09 0.00
CA THR A 190 12.97 -23.63 0.18
C THR A 190 13.34 -23.18 1.58
N GLY A 191 13.30 -24.05 2.58
CA GLY A 191 13.54 -23.72 3.98
C GLY A 191 12.27 -23.67 4.82
N ASN A 192 12.40 -23.23 6.06
CA ASN A 192 11.29 -23.15 7.01
C ASN A 192 10.29 -22.07 6.61
N SER A 193 9.04 -22.21 7.09
CA SER A 193 7.93 -21.28 6.83
C SER A 193 7.53 -21.17 5.35
N TRP A 194 7.83 -22.21 4.57
CA TRP A 194 7.26 -22.51 3.26
C TRP A 194 6.37 -23.73 3.39
N TYR A 195 5.47 -23.95 2.43
CA TYR A 195 4.49 -25.02 2.49
C TYR A 195 4.09 -25.51 1.09
N TYR A 196 3.67 -26.77 1.02
CA TYR A 196 2.84 -27.25 -0.06
C TYR A 196 1.42 -27.50 0.47
N LEU A 197 0.44 -27.01 -0.25
CA LEU A 197 -0.94 -27.46 -0.15
C LEU A 197 -1.11 -28.65 -1.07
N THR A 198 -1.64 -29.74 -0.55
CA THR A 198 -1.84 -30.97 -1.30
C THR A 198 -3.31 -31.37 -1.30
N ASN A 199 -3.70 -32.16 -2.30
CA ASN A 199 -5.07 -32.69 -2.41
C ASN A 199 -6.14 -31.59 -2.26
N GLU A 200 -7.10 -31.79 -1.37
CA GLU A 200 -8.26 -30.91 -1.17
C GLU A 200 -7.88 -29.53 -0.62
N ALA A 201 -6.72 -29.38 0.03
CA ALA A 201 -6.26 -28.04 0.45
C ALA A 201 -5.84 -27.16 -0.75
N ALA A 202 -5.25 -27.77 -1.79
CA ALA A 202 -4.96 -27.05 -3.03
C ALA A 202 -6.25 -26.62 -3.76
N LEU A 203 -7.26 -27.49 -3.75
CA LEU A 203 -8.60 -27.15 -4.30
C LEU A 203 -9.29 -26.07 -3.47
N LEU A 204 -9.13 -26.10 -2.14
CA LEU A 204 -9.67 -25.11 -1.22
C LEU A 204 -9.07 -23.72 -1.47
N GLU A 205 -7.76 -23.61 -1.72
CA GLU A 205 -7.13 -22.35 -2.12
C GLU A 205 -7.78 -21.78 -3.37
N MET A 206 -7.94 -22.59 -4.43
CA MET A 206 -8.59 -22.16 -5.67
C MET A 206 -10.04 -21.72 -5.44
N ALA A 207 -10.79 -22.46 -4.62
CA ALA A 207 -12.17 -22.13 -4.30
C ALA A 207 -12.29 -20.82 -3.51
N LEU A 208 -11.41 -20.59 -2.53
CA LEU A 208 -11.37 -19.35 -1.75
C LEU A 208 -11.04 -18.13 -2.60
N VAL A 209 -10.05 -18.24 -3.50
CA VAL A 209 -9.69 -17.17 -4.44
C VAL A 209 -10.89 -16.81 -5.33
N ASN A 210 -11.51 -17.81 -5.96
CA ASN A 210 -12.65 -17.58 -6.87
C ASN A 210 -13.88 -17.06 -6.12
N TYR A 211 -14.13 -17.54 -4.91
CA TYR A 211 -15.21 -17.04 -4.06
C TYR A 211 -15.01 -15.55 -3.72
N ALA A 212 -13.83 -15.17 -3.20
CA ALA A 212 -13.53 -13.79 -2.85
C ALA A 212 -13.62 -12.86 -4.06
N LEU A 213 -13.07 -13.28 -5.22
CA LEU A 213 -13.21 -12.56 -6.49
C LEU A 213 -14.68 -12.38 -6.88
N SER A 214 -15.47 -13.45 -6.80
CA SER A 214 -16.90 -13.43 -7.14
C SER A 214 -17.67 -12.40 -6.29
N VAL A 215 -17.40 -12.33 -4.99
CA VAL A 215 -18.00 -11.32 -4.12
C VAL A 215 -17.58 -9.91 -4.52
N ALA A 216 -16.28 -9.65 -4.67
CA ALA A 216 -15.76 -8.35 -5.06
C ALA A 216 -16.32 -7.86 -6.43
N ILE A 217 -16.39 -8.76 -7.42
CA ILE A 217 -16.92 -8.44 -8.75
C ILE A 217 -18.41 -8.03 -8.68
N ARG A 218 -19.22 -8.71 -7.86
CA ARG A 218 -20.64 -8.33 -7.64
C ARG A 218 -20.78 -6.92 -7.05
N HIS A 219 -19.79 -6.43 -6.30
CA HIS A 219 -19.73 -5.08 -5.78
C HIS A 219 -19.04 -4.07 -6.71
N GLY A 220 -18.80 -4.47 -7.97
CA GLY A 220 -18.29 -3.61 -9.03
C GLY A 220 -16.77 -3.44 -9.05
N PHE A 221 -16.00 -4.31 -8.38
CA PHE A 221 -14.56 -4.37 -8.52
C PHE A 221 -14.18 -5.08 -9.83
N ILE A 222 -13.22 -4.52 -10.54
CA ILE A 222 -12.70 -5.08 -11.80
C ILE A 222 -11.56 -6.05 -11.46
N PRO A 223 -11.62 -7.34 -11.86
CA PRO A 223 -10.56 -8.30 -11.58
C PRO A 223 -9.28 -7.99 -12.37
N VAL A 224 -8.14 -8.13 -11.72
CA VAL A 224 -6.80 -7.91 -12.26
C VAL A 224 -5.88 -9.05 -11.83
N MET A 225 -5.13 -9.64 -12.76
CA MET A 225 -3.98 -10.48 -12.43
C MET A 225 -2.75 -9.60 -12.34
N THR A 226 -2.13 -9.54 -11.17
CA THR A 226 -1.00 -8.65 -10.91
C THR A 226 0.34 -9.34 -11.17
N PRO A 227 1.39 -8.61 -11.61
CA PRO A 227 2.75 -9.12 -11.50
C PRO A 227 3.14 -9.26 -10.02
N ASP A 228 3.89 -10.31 -9.69
CA ASP A 228 4.42 -10.53 -8.34
C ASP A 228 5.74 -9.77 -8.08
N VAL A 229 6.20 -9.01 -9.07
CA VAL A 229 7.44 -8.23 -9.04
C VAL A 229 7.14 -6.76 -9.29
N ALA A 230 7.76 -5.89 -8.50
CA ALA A 230 7.66 -4.45 -8.67
C ALA A 230 9.02 -3.76 -8.55
N ARG A 231 9.12 -2.54 -9.07
CA ARG A 231 10.28 -1.68 -8.82
C ARG A 231 10.28 -1.23 -7.35
N SER A 232 11.46 -1.21 -6.71
CA SER A 232 11.61 -0.72 -5.33
C SER A 232 11.05 0.69 -5.14
N GLU A 233 11.11 1.53 -6.19
CA GLU A 233 10.52 2.88 -6.18
C GLU A 233 9.00 2.84 -5.95
N ILE A 234 8.27 1.93 -6.60
CA ILE A 234 6.82 1.76 -6.44
C ILE A 234 6.51 1.22 -5.03
N VAL A 235 7.30 0.26 -4.55
CA VAL A 235 7.14 -0.32 -3.21
C VAL A 235 7.26 0.76 -2.13
N ARG A 236 8.31 1.58 -2.21
CA ARG A 236 8.51 2.72 -1.29
C ARG A 236 7.41 3.77 -1.41
N ALA A 237 6.93 4.05 -2.63
CA ALA A 237 5.84 5.01 -2.87
C ALA A 237 4.51 4.55 -2.27
N CYS A 238 4.27 3.25 -2.15
CA CYS A 238 3.11 2.69 -1.45
C CYS A 238 3.23 2.76 0.09
N GLY A 239 4.41 3.13 0.62
CA GLY A 239 4.64 3.19 2.07
C GLY A 239 5.00 1.83 2.69
N PHE A 240 5.33 0.83 1.86
CA PHE A 240 5.84 -0.45 2.34
C PHE A 240 7.31 -0.26 2.75
N GLN A 241 7.54 -0.15 4.06
CA GLN A 241 8.85 0.12 4.65
C GLN A 241 9.27 -1.03 5.57
N PRO A 242 10.59 -1.21 5.79
CA PRO A 242 11.09 -2.15 6.79
C PRO A 242 10.49 -1.87 8.17
N ARG A 243 10.19 -2.93 8.93
CA ARG A 243 9.89 -2.84 10.36
C ARG A 243 11.15 -3.21 11.14
N ASP A 244 11.39 -2.52 12.26
CA ASP A 244 12.51 -2.81 13.18
C ASP A 244 13.88 -2.88 12.48
N HIS A 245 14.15 -2.01 11.50
CA HIS A 245 15.39 -1.98 10.71
C HIS A 245 15.67 -3.24 9.87
N ALA A 246 14.74 -4.20 9.78
CA ALA A 246 14.85 -5.38 8.96
C ALA A 246 14.12 -5.18 7.63
N ASP A 247 14.80 -5.45 6.52
CA ASP A 247 14.17 -5.45 5.20
C ASP A 247 13.17 -6.62 5.10
N GLN A 248 11.90 -6.32 4.86
CA GLN A 248 10.83 -7.30 4.70
C GLN A 248 10.65 -7.76 3.25
N ALA A 249 11.40 -7.17 2.32
CA ALA A 249 11.30 -7.45 0.90
C ALA A 249 12.39 -8.43 0.42
N TYR A 250 12.03 -9.26 -0.55
CA TYR A 250 12.99 -10.06 -1.30
C TYR A 250 13.48 -9.29 -2.52
N HIS A 251 14.75 -8.90 -2.56
CA HIS A 251 15.37 -8.23 -3.69
C HIS A 251 15.84 -9.22 -4.76
N LEU A 252 15.62 -8.87 -6.04
CA LEU A 252 16.05 -9.68 -7.17
C LEU A 252 17.46 -9.27 -7.59
N ALA A 253 18.43 -10.17 -7.38
CA ALA A 253 19.81 -9.97 -7.81
C ALA A 253 19.96 -10.18 -9.33
N GLY A 254 20.96 -9.50 -9.93
CA GLY A 254 21.34 -9.71 -11.34
C GLY A 254 20.42 -9.05 -12.37
N THR A 255 19.48 -8.22 -11.94
CA THR A 255 18.64 -7.39 -12.84
C THR A 255 19.29 -6.02 -13.06
N SER A 256 19.09 -5.42 -14.24
CA SER A 256 19.52 -4.02 -14.51
C SER A 256 18.65 -2.99 -13.80
N GLN A 257 17.56 -3.41 -13.18
CA GLN A 257 16.60 -2.58 -12.48
C GLN A 257 16.53 -3.04 -11.03
N ASP A 258 16.31 -2.11 -10.10
CA ASP A 258 16.06 -2.41 -8.70
C ASP A 258 14.63 -2.97 -8.54
N LEU A 259 14.52 -4.31 -8.58
CA LEU A 259 13.26 -5.06 -8.52
C LEU A 259 13.17 -5.86 -7.22
N VAL A 260 11.95 -5.96 -6.70
CA VAL A 260 11.63 -6.75 -5.51
C VAL A 260 10.40 -7.62 -5.74
N LEU A 261 10.29 -8.73 -5.01
CA LEU A 261 9.05 -9.49 -4.90
C LEU A 261 8.03 -8.68 -4.08
N CYS A 262 6.79 -8.62 -4.55
CA CYS A 262 5.74 -7.84 -3.89
C CYS A 262 5.33 -8.48 -2.55
N GLY A 263 5.31 -7.69 -1.47
CA GLY A 263 4.79 -8.13 -0.17
C GLY A 263 3.25 -8.13 -0.09
N THR A 264 2.58 -7.59 -1.11
CA THR A 264 1.11 -7.50 -1.26
C THR A 264 0.77 -7.10 -2.69
N ALA A 265 -0.39 -7.52 -3.19
CA ALA A 265 -0.90 -7.08 -4.49
C ALA A 265 -1.31 -5.58 -4.51
N GLU A 266 -1.46 -4.93 -3.36
CA GLU A 266 -1.61 -3.48 -3.24
C GLU A 266 -0.58 -2.72 -4.07
N ILE A 267 0.69 -3.16 -4.02
CA ILE A 267 1.81 -2.48 -4.68
C ILE A 267 1.63 -2.40 -6.20
N PRO A 268 1.49 -3.52 -6.93
CA PRO A 268 1.26 -3.46 -8.37
C PRO A 268 -0.09 -2.84 -8.74
N LEU A 269 -1.13 -2.96 -7.90
CA LEU A 269 -2.42 -2.31 -8.13
C LEU A 269 -2.30 -0.79 -8.01
N ALA A 270 -1.64 -0.27 -6.98
CA ALA A 270 -1.35 1.17 -6.86
C ALA A 270 -0.48 1.67 -8.03
N GLY A 271 0.55 0.91 -8.39
CA GLY A 271 1.42 1.19 -9.53
C GLY A 271 0.67 1.28 -10.87
N MET A 272 -0.39 0.51 -11.04
CA MET A 272 -1.26 0.55 -12.24
C MET A 272 -1.89 1.93 -12.46
N PHE A 273 -2.13 2.69 -11.39
CA PHE A 273 -2.72 4.04 -11.42
C PHE A 273 -1.66 5.14 -11.44
N ALA A 274 -0.38 4.83 -11.28
CA ALA A 274 0.70 5.80 -11.17
C ALA A 274 0.81 6.74 -12.38
N ASN A 275 1.13 8.03 -12.10
CA ASN A 275 1.34 9.11 -13.05
C ASN A 275 0.14 9.33 -14.01
N LYS A 276 -1.08 9.22 -13.49
CA LYS A 276 -2.33 9.40 -14.24
C LYS A 276 -3.19 10.52 -13.64
N ILE A 277 -3.98 11.16 -14.50
CA ILE A 277 -4.98 12.16 -14.12
C ILE A 277 -6.33 11.67 -14.59
N TYR A 278 -7.28 11.59 -13.67
CA TYR A 278 -8.64 11.12 -13.92
C TYR A 278 -9.62 12.30 -13.90
N GLN A 279 -10.82 12.12 -14.45
CA GLN A 279 -11.94 13.01 -14.20
C GLN A 279 -12.62 12.56 -12.90
N ASP A 280 -13.08 13.50 -12.09
CA ASP A 280 -13.83 13.24 -10.84
C ASP A 280 -15.05 12.34 -11.07
N THR A 281 -15.77 12.57 -12.19
CA THR A 281 -16.94 11.78 -12.62
C THR A 281 -16.59 10.32 -12.95
N GLY A 282 -15.30 10.00 -13.14
CA GLY A 282 -14.81 8.64 -13.38
C GLY A 282 -14.39 7.91 -12.09
N LEU A 283 -14.46 8.56 -10.93
CA LEU A 283 -14.14 8.00 -9.64
C LEU A 283 -15.45 7.61 -8.89
N PRO A 284 -15.42 6.58 -8.04
CA PRO A 284 -14.26 5.76 -7.65
C PRO A 284 -13.88 4.71 -8.70
N LEU A 285 -12.57 4.43 -8.84
CA LEU A 285 -12.07 3.26 -9.56
C LEU A 285 -11.83 2.14 -8.55
N LYS A 286 -12.34 0.95 -8.84
CA LYS A 286 -12.31 -0.21 -7.96
C LYS A 286 -11.71 -1.40 -8.70
N VAL A 287 -10.63 -1.98 -8.18
CA VAL A 287 -10.00 -3.18 -8.75
C VAL A 287 -9.77 -4.22 -7.67
N VAL A 288 -9.85 -5.50 -8.03
CA VAL A 288 -9.50 -6.62 -7.16
C VAL A 288 -8.40 -7.42 -7.83
N GLY A 289 -7.27 -7.57 -7.15
CA GLY A 289 -6.09 -8.26 -7.65
C GLY A 289 -5.88 -9.62 -7.00
N VAL A 290 -5.42 -10.59 -7.78
CA VAL A 290 -4.86 -11.85 -7.27
C VAL A 290 -3.36 -11.82 -7.49
N GLY A 291 -2.60 -12.05 -6.46
CA GLY A 291 -1.14 -12.12 -6.53
C GLY A 291 -0.56 -12.94 -5.38
N HIS A 292 0.72 -13.27 -5.50
CA HIS A 292 1.46 -13.85 -4.40
C HIS A 292 2.12 -12.74 -3.59
N ALA A 293 2.00 -12.82 -2.28
CA ALA A 293 2.69 -11.95 -1.35
C ALA A 293 3.96 -12.66 -0.85
N PHE A 294 5.09 -11.94 -0.88
CA PHE A 294 6.38 -12.44 -0.44
C PHE A 294 6.89 -11.58 0.71
N ARG A 295 7.16 -12.20 1.87
CA ARG A 295 7.61 -11.51 3.07
C ARG A 295 8.80 -12.23 3.68
N ALA A 296 9.88 -11.51 3.92
CA ALA A 296 11.09 -12.08 4.53
C ALA A 296 10.88 -12.49 5.99
N GLU A 297 9.80 -12.02 6.65
CA GLU A 297 9.40 -12.33 8.03
C GLU A 297 10.58 -12.24 9.02
N ALA A 298 11.47 -11.29 8.77
CA ALA A 298 12.67 -11.09 9.57
C ALA A 298 12.29 -10.77 11.03
N GLY A 299 12.79 -11.57 11.97
CA GLY A 299 12.51 -11.42 13.40
C GLY A 299 11.25 -12.13 13.90
N ALA A 300 10.45 -12.77 13.05
CA ALA A 300 9.29 -13.54 13.49
C ALA A 300 9.73 -14.77 14.31
N ARG A 301 9.11 -14.96 15.47
CA ARG A 301 9.40 -16.07 16.42
C ARG A 301 8.12 -16.52 17.14
N GLY A 302 8.13 -17.74 17.67
CA GLY A 302 7.08 -18.25 18.54
C GLY A 302 5.90 -18.88 17.80
N LYS A 303 4.69 -18.79 18.38
CA LYS A 303 3.47 -19.46 17.88
C LYS A 303 3.07 -19.01 16.46
N ASP A 304 3.46 -17.81 16.05
CA ASP A 304 3.08 -17.26 14.75
C ASP A 304 3.79 -17.93 13.58
N THR A 305 4.96 -18.51 13.80
CA THR A 305 5.72 -19.25 12.77
C THR A 305 5.29 -20.71 12.63
N HIS A 306 4.27 -21.15 13.39
CA HIS A 306 3.74 -22.51 13.31
C HIS A 306 2.78 -22.68 12.12
N GLY A 307 3.06 -23.64 11.27
CA GLY A 307 2.21 -24.05 10.15
C GLY A 307 2.04 -22.98 9.08
N LEU A 308 0.77 -22.63 8.77
CA LEU A 308 0.40 -21.75 7.68
C LEU A 308 0.15 -20.27 8.09
N TYR A 309 0.20 -19.95 9.38
CA TYR A 309 -0.23 -18.64 9.86
C TYR A 309 0.71 -17.51 9.44
N ARG A 310 2.03 -17.75 9.45
CA ARG A 310 3.06 -16.81 9.03
C ARG A 310 4.08 -17.51 8.14
N VAL A 311 4.02 -17.20 6.86
CA VAL A 311 4.78 -17.87 5.79
C VAL A 311 5.44 -16.86 4.87
N HIS A 312 6.50 -17.26 4.18
CA HIS A 312 7.29 -16.40 3.30
C HIS A 312 6.60 -16.09 1.96
N GLN A 313 5.75 -16.99 1.47
CA GLN A 313 4.96 -16.80 0.25
C GLN A 313 3.52 -17.26 0.48
N PHE A 314 2.55 -16.49 0.00
CA PHE A 314 1.14 -16.87 0.07
C PHE A 314 0.28 -16.14 -0.96
N THR A 315 -0.80 -16.78 -1.37
CA THR A 315 -1.81 -16.17 -2.25
C THR A 315 -2.68 -15.19 -1.47
N LYS A 316 -2.85 -14.00 -2.02
CA LYS A 316 -3.66 -12.93 -1.44
C LYS A 316 -4.56 -12.30 -2.50
N VAL A 317 -5.84 -12.20 -2.21
CA VAL A 317 -6.80 -11.44 -3.00
C VAL A 317 -6.95 -10.06 -2.38
N GLU A 318 -6.67 -9.01 -3.15
CA GLU A 318 -6.57 -7.64 -2.67
C GLU A 318 -7.54 -6.71 -3.36
N LEU A 319 -8.33 -5.99 -2.58
CA LEU A 319 -9.17 -4.88 -3.04
C LEU A 319 -8.33 -3.60 -3.07
N PHE A 320 -8.46 -2.82 -4.13
CA PHE A 320 -7.84 -1.51 -4.23
C PHE A 320 -8.81 -0.50 -4.84
N ALA A 321 -8.91 0.67 -4.23
CA ALA A 321 -9.77 1.74 -4.72
C ALA A 321 -9.02 3.06 -4.84
N VAL A 322 -9.36 3.84 -5.88
CA VAL A 322 -8.94 5.23 -6.08
C VAL A 322 -10.20 6.09 -6.06
N THR A 323 -10.23 7.07 -5.16
CA THR A 323 -11.42 7.89 -4.91
C THR A 323 -11.10 9.39 -4.95
N THR A 324 -12.12 10.23 -4.96
CA THR A 324 -11.96 11.62 -4.51
C THR A 324 -11.79 11.65 -2.98
N GLN A 325 -11.40 12.79 -2.45
CA GLN A 325 -11.29 12.99 -1.00
C GLN A 325 -12.63 12.73 -0.29
N GLU A 326 -13.71 13.24 -0.86
CA GLU A 326 -15.07 13.17 -0.30
C GLU A 326 -15.65 11.75 -0.31
N GLN A 327 -15.16 10.89 -1.22
CA GLN A 327 -15.64 9.52 -1.37
C GLN A 327 -14.92 8.53 -0.47
N SER A 328 -13.77 8.88 0.11
CA SER A 328 -12.87 7.90 0.73
C SER A 328 -13.45 7.24 1.99
N GLU A 329 -14.15 7.99 2.84
CA GLU A 329 -14.80 7.43 4.04
C GLU A 329 -15.90 6.43 3.65
N LYS A 330 -16.76 6.81 2.71
CA LYS A 330 -17.79 5.91 2.19
C LYS A 330 -17.21 4.65 1.55
N MET A 331 -16.11 4.79 0.82
CA MET A 331 -15.41 3.65 0.22
C MET A 331 -14.84 2.71 1.29
N MET A 332 -14.33 3.24 2.42
CA MET A 332 -13.89 2.43 3.55
C MET A 332 -15.03 1.59 4.13
N GLU A 333 -16.21 2.20 4.33
CA GLU A 333 -17.41 1.47 4.76
C GLU A 333 -17.82 0.38 3.76
N ASP A 334 -17.86 0.70 2.47
CA ASP A 334 -18.24 -0.24 1.42
C ASP A 334 -17.28 -1.44 1.37
N MET A 335 -15.96 -1.19 1.46
CA MET A 335 -14.95 -2.25 1.49
C MET A 335 -15.05 -3.10 2.76
N THR A 336 -15.31 -2.49 3.92
CA THR A 336 -15.58 -3.21 5.19
C THR A 336 -16.76 -4.15 5.03
N SER A 337 -17.85 -3.69 4.41
CA SER A 337 -19.04 -4.50 4.16
C SER A 337 -18.74 -5.69 3.23
N ILE A 338 -17.93 -5.49 2.19
CA ILE A 338 -17.52 -6.57 1.28
C ILE A 338 -16.70 -7.62 2.01
N GLN A 339 -15.70 -7.21 2.79
CA GLN A 339 -14.86 -8.12 3.58
C GLN A 339 -15.67 -8.89 4.61
N THR A 340 -16.57 -8.20 5.33
CA THR A 340 -17.52 -8.83 6.27
C THR A 340 -18.41 -9.85 5.56
N SER A 341 -18.91 -9.55 4.36
CA SER A 341 -19.72 -10.48 3.57
C SER A 341 -18.92 -11.72 3.15
N ILE A 342 -17.65 -11.55 2.74
CA ILE A 342 -16.77 -12.68 2.40
C ILE A 342 -16.57 -13.58 3.61
N LEU A 343 -16.19 -13.03 4.76
CA LEU A 343 -15.90 -13.80 5.97
C LEU A 343 -17.15 -14.45 6.57
N SER A 344 -18.28 -13.75 6.57
CA SER A 344 -19.57 -14.30 7.03
C SER A 344 -20.00 -15.51 6.23
N GLY A 345 -19.76 -15.53 4.92
CA GLY A 345 -20.04 -16.69 4.06
C GLY A 345 -19.16 -17.90 4.36
N LEU A 346 -18.04 -17.72 5.05
CA LEU A 346 -17.15 -18.83 5.46
C LEU A 346 -17.52 -19.45 6.80
N GLY A 347 -18.45 -18.86 7.57
CA GLY A 347 -19.14 -19.50 8.69
C GLY A 347 -18.35 -19.70 9.99
N PHE A 348 -17.14 -19.17 10.11
CA PHE A 348 -16.37 -19.18 11.36
C PHE A 348 -16.59 -17.89 12.18
N PRO A 349 -16.31 -17.89 13.51
CA PRO A 349 -16.36 -16.68 14.31
C PRO A 349 -15.29 -15.70 13.90
N PHE A 350 -15.63 -14.42 13.70
CA PHE A 350 -14.67 -13.36 13.48
C PHE A 350 -15.14 -12.03 14.08
N ARG A 351 -14.20 -11.11 14.28
CA ARG A 351 -14.45 -9.76 14.78
C ARG A 351 -13.79 -8.71 13.91
N VAL A 352 -14.33 -7.50 13.90
CA VAL A 352 -13.81 -6.33 13.20
C VAL A 352 -13.29 -5.35 14.23
N LEU A 353 -12.04 -4.91 14.06
CA LEU A 353 -11.32 -4.05 14.98
C LEU A 353 -10.94 -2.73 14.31
N ASP A 354 -11.13 -1.60 15.02
CA ASP A 354 -10.47 -0.33 14.69
C ASP A 354 -9.06 -0.33 15.31
N MET A 355 -8.04 -0.26 14.48
CA MET A 355 -6.68 -0.49 14.90
C MET A 355 -6.03 0.77 15.48
N PRO A 356 -5.26 0.62 16.57
CA PRO A 356 -4.61 1.74 17.24
C PRO A 356 -3.39 2.26 16.48
N THR A 357 -2.92 3.40 16.92
CA THR A 357 -1.85 4.16 16.26
C THR A 357 -0.56 3.39 16.02
N GLU A 358 -0.16 2.49 16.93
CA GLU A 358 1.07 1.70 16.80
C GLU A 358 0.97 0.61 15.72
N GLU A 359 -0.27 0.22 15.34
CA GLU A 359 -0.54 -0.78 14.31
C GLU A 359 -0.78 -0.19 12.91
N LEU A 360 -0.76 1.15 12.79
CA LEU A 360 -0.90 1.81 11.50
C LEU A 360 0.43 1.72 10.73
N GLY A 361 0.43 1.10 9.57
CA GLY A 361 1.53 1.20 8.61
C GLY A 361 1.78 2.65 8.17
N ALA A 362 2.94 2.96 7.60
CA ALA A 362 3.32 4.34 7.26
C ALA A 362 2.28 5.07 6.39
N SER A 363 1.60 4.36 5.49
CA SER A 363 0.61 4.93 4.56
C SER A 363 -0.80 5.05 5.15
N ALA A 364 -1.16 4.25 6.15
CA ALA A 364 -2.53 4.20 6.65
C ALA A 364 -2.90 5.44 7.48
N TYR A 365 -3.99 6.10 7.13
CA TYR A 365 -4.64 7.14 7.93
C TYR A 365 -5.57 6.52 8.98
N ARG A 366 -6.30 5.47 8.60
CA ARG A 366 -7.12 4.62 9.46
C ARG A 366 -7.02 3.18 8.98
N LYS A 367 -7.08 2.22 9.90
CA LYS A 367 -6.98 0.80 9.59
C LYS A 367 -8.01 0.01 10.38
N TYR A 368 -8.70 -0.92 9.69
CA TYR A 368 -9.51 -1.96 10.32
C TYR A 368 -8.87 -3.31 10.07
N ASP A 369 -8.83 -4.16 11.11
CA ASP A 369 -8.43 -5.56 10.96
C ASP A 369 -9.63 -6.46 11.26
N MET A 370 -9.69 -7.60 10.58
CA MET A 370 -10.65 -8.64 10.85
C MET A 370 -9.91 -9.87 11.31
N GLU A 371 -10.26 -10.35 12.49
CA GLU A 371 -9.64 -11.50 13.11
C GLU A 371 -10.63 -12.66 13.23
N ALA A 372 -10.22 -13.85 12.77
CA ALA A 372 -10.95 -15.09 12.96
C ALA A 372 -10.50 -15.79 14.24
N TRP A 373 -11.45 -16.42 14.94
CA TRP A 373 -11.11 -17.32 16.02
C TRP A 373 -10.49 -18.62 15.49
N MET A 374 -9.36 -18.99 16.02
CA MET A 374 -8.62 -20.20 15.66
C MET A 374 -8.48 -21.11 16.90
N PRO A 375 -9.37 -22.08 17.09
CA PRO A 375 -9.42 -22.89 18.32
C PRO A 375 -8.20 -23.77 18.55
N GLY A 376 -7.52 -24.24 17.49
CA GLY A 376 -6.26 -24.99 17.60
C GLY A 376 -5.10 -24.11 18.04
N ARG A 377 -5.07 -22.86 17.53
CA ARG A 377 -4.14 -21.83 17.95
C ARG A 377 -4.48 -21.28 19.36
N GLY A 378 -5.73 -21.33 19.76
CA GLY A 378 -6.26 -20.78 21.01
C GLY A 378 -6.22 -19.26 21.06
N ALA A 379 -6.37 -18.59 19.91
CA ALA A 379 -6.29 -17.14 19.79
C ALA A 379 -7.06 -16.63 18.56
N TRP A 380 -7.42 -15.35 18.60
CA TRP A 380 -7.83 -14.60 17.43
C TRP A 380 -6.62 -14.40 16.50
N GLY A 381 -6.85 -14.44 15.20
CA GLY A 381 -5.81 -14.24 14.20
C GLY A 381 -6.31 -13.39 13.03
N GLU A 382 -5.52 -12.39 12.64
CA GLU A 382 -5.81 -11.52 11.50
C GLU A 382 -5.95 -12.32 10.20
N VAL A 383 -7.10 -12.24 9.55
CA VAL A 383 -7.42 -12.87 8.26
C VAL A 383 -7.69 -11.85 7.16
N SER A 384 -7.93 -10.60 7.52
CA SER A 384 -8.20 -9.51 6.60
C SER A 384 -7.84 -8.19 7.26
N SER A 385 -7.44 -7.21 6.44
CA SER A 385 -7.18 -5.84 6.86
C SER A 385 -7.70 -4.86 5.82
N LEU A 386 -7.97 -3.62 6.23
CA LEU A 386 -8.41 -2.52 5.37
C LEU A 386 -7.76 -1.23 5.82
N SER A 387 -7.15 -0.49 4.89
CA SER A 387 -6.53 0.80 5.16
C SER A 387 -7.08 1.88 4.23
N ASN A 388 -7.44 3.02 4.81
CA ASN A 388 -7.58 4.28 4.09
C ASN A 388 -6.23 5.01 4.14
N CYS A 389 -5.61 5.21 2.99
CA CYS A 389 -4.31 5.86 2.87
C CYS A 389 -4.40 7.35 2.53
N THR A 390 -5.61 7.90 2.42
CA THR A 390 -5.83 9.28 1.95
C THR A 390 -4.99 9.58 0.71
N ASP A 391 -4.32 10.72 0.62
CA ASP A 391 -3.47 11.10 -0.50
C ASP A 391 -1.99 10.69 -0.37
N PHE A 392 -1.62 9.93 0.67
CA PHE A 392 -0.23 9.54 0.95
C PHE A 392 0.44 8.83 -0.24
N GLN A 393 -0.20 7.79 -0.78
CA GLN A 393 0.31 7.06 -1.94
C GLN A 393 0.16 7.89 -3.22
N ALA A 394 -0.94 8.58 -3.36
CA ALA A 394 -1.22 9.40 -4.54
C ALA A 394 -0.21 10.53 -4.74
N ARG A 395 0.28 11.17 -3.69
CA ARG A 395 1.36 12.17 -3.74
C ARG A 395 2.70 11.58 -4.20
N ARG A 396 2.96 10.33 -3.85
CA ARG A 396 4.20 9.61 -4.20
C ARG A 396 4.12 8.98 -5.60
N LEU A 397 2.94 8.52 -6.00
CA LEU A 397 2.68 7.86 -7.29
C LEU A 397 2.10 8.81 -8.34
N HIS A 398 1.85 10.09 -8.02
CA HIS A 398 1.21 11.07 -8.92
C HIS A 398 -0.17 10.64 -9.43
N ILE A 399 -1.01 10.06 -8.56
CA ILE A 399 -2.40 9.73 -8.88
C ILE A 399 -3.25 10.96 -8.59
N ARG A 400 -3.82 11.56 -9.63
CA ARG A 400 -4.53 12.84 -9.53
C ARG A 400 -5.88 12.79 -10.24
N TYR A 401 -6.76 13.70 -9.85
CA TYR A 401 -8.02 13.92 -10.57
C TYR A 401 -8.27 15.42 -10.79
N ARG A 402 -9.21 15.72 -11.68
CA ARG A 402 -9.71 17.05 -11.96
C ARG A 402 -11.22 17.06 -11.80
N GLY A 403 -11.76 18.12 -11.21
CA GLY A 403 -13.17 18.46 -11.26
C GLY A 403 -13.63 18.81 -12.68
N ALA A 404 -14.92 19.08 -12.84
CA ALA A 404 -15.49 19.46 -14.13
C ALA A 404 -14.73 20.63 -14.77
N VAL A 405 -14.40 20.49 -16.05
CA VAL A 405 -13.68 21.52 -16.81
C VAL A 405 -14.59 22.71 -16.97
N GLN A 406 -14.20 23.86 -16.41
CA GLN A 406 -14.83 25.15 -16.78
C GLN A 406 -14.25 25.63 -18.12
N PRO A 407 -15.06 26.19 -19.04
CA PRO A 407 -14.63 26.50 -20.39
C PRO A 407 -13.39 27.42 -20.47
N ASP A 408 -13.23 28.32 -19.51
CA ASP A 408 -12.20 29.37 -19.55
C ASP A 408 -11.04 29.17 -18.58
N HIS A 409 -11.10 28.16 -17.68
CA HIS A 409 -10.03 27.85 -16.72
C HIS A 409 -9.87 26.34 -16.54
N PRO A 410 -8.69 25.78 -16.84
CA PRO A 410 -8.42 24.38 -16.50
C PRO A 410 -8.45 24.21 -14.98
N SER A 411 -9.37 23.40 -14.48
CA SER A 411 -9.46 23.09 -13.05
C SER A 411 -8.11 22.54 -12.55
N PRO A 412 -7.61 23.00 -11.40
CA PRO A 412 -6.39 22.46 -10.81
C PRO A 412 -6.54 20.96 -10.57
N THR A 413 -5.44 20.24 -10.61
CA THR A 413 -5.45 18.81 -10.26
C THR A 413 -5.31 18.63 -8.76
N THR A 414 -6.12 17.73 -8.20
CA THR A 414 -6.07 17.31 -6.79
C THR A 414 -5.51 15.89 -6.71
N PHE A 415 -4.81 15.55 -5.63
CA PHE A 415 -4.38 14.17 -5.38
C PHE A 415 -5.59 13.33 -4.98
N ALA A 416 -5.67 12.12 -5.54
CA ALA A 416 -6.72 11.17 -5.20
C ALA A 416 -6.46 10.55 -3.82
N HIS A 417 -7.48 9.99 -3.21
CA HIS A 417 -7.33 9.10 -2.06
C HIS A 417 -7.23 7.65 -2.54
N THR A 418 -6.45 6.84 -1.85
CA THR A 418 -6.30 5.41 -2.12
C THR A 418 -6.72 4.61 -0.89
N LEU A 419 -7.35 3.47 -1.15
CA LEU A 419 -7.72 2.49 -0.13
C LEU A 419 -7.29 1.11 -0.60
N ASN A 420 -6.84 0.29 0.32
CA ASN A 420 -6.50 -1.11 0.07
C ASN A 420 -7.10 -2.00 1.15
N GLY A 421 -7.45 -3.22 0.78
CA GLY A 421 -8.01 -4.16 1.74
C GLY A 421 -7.89 -5.60 1.27
N THR A 422 -7.60 -6.49 2.20
CA THR A 422 -7.51 -7.93 1.93
C THR A 422 -8.89 -8.53 1.79
N ALA A 423 -9.24 -9.01 0.60
CA ALA A 423 -10.44 -9.81 0.41
C ALA A 423 -10.26 -11.25 0.93
N ALA A 424 -9.06 -11.83 0.74
CA ALA A 424 -8.73 -13.16 1.23
C ALA A 424 -7.21 -13.33 1.41
N ALA A 425 -6.73 -13.57 2.63
CA ALA A 425 -5.39 -14.06 2.94
C ALA A 425 -5.47 -15.60 3.03
N ILE A 426 -5.21 -16.27 1.91
CA ILE A 426 -5.60 -17.68 1.72
C ILE A 426 -5.09 -18.62 2.80
N PRO A 427 -3.79 -18.65 3.20
CA PRO A 427 -3.34 -19.61 4.23
C PRO A 427 -4.03 -19.41 5.57
N ARG A 428 -4.25 -18.16 5.99
CA ARG A 428 -4.92 -17.88 7.26
C ARG A 428 -6.41 -18.24 7.24
N LEU A 429 -7.09 -18.09 6.09
CA LEU A 429 -8.45 -18.60 5.90
C LEU A 429 -8.49 -20.12 5.94
N ILE A 430 -7.48 -20.81 5.35
CA ILE A 430 -7.35 -22.26 5.45
C ILE A 430 -7.17 -22.69 6.91
N VAL A 431 -6.30 -22.00 7.69
CA VAL A 431 -6.17 -22.26 9.13
C VAL A 431 -7.51 -22.16 9.83
N ALA A 432 -8.22 -21.02 9.63
CA ALA A 432 -9.52 -20.80 10.26
C ALA A 432 -10.57 -21.89 9.88
N LEU A 433 -10.62 -22.27 8.60
CA LEU A 433 -11.53 -23.31 8.11
C LEU A 433 -11.17 -24.70 8.62
N LEU A 434 -9.91 -25.10 8.64
CA LEU A 434 -9.48 -26.38 9.17
C LEU A 434 -9.76 -26.50 10.68
N GLU A 435 -9.39 -25.47 11.45
CA GLU A 435 -9.53 -25.49 12.90
C GLU A 435 -11.00 -25.40 13.37
N ASN A 436 -11.83 -24.62 12.70
CA ASN A 436 -13.27 -24.52 13.03
C ASN A 436 -14.08 -25.66 12.42
N GLY A 437 -13.74 -26.12 11.21
CA GLY A 437 -14.50 -27.14 10.48
C GLY A 437 -14.13 -28.58 10.79
N ALA A 438 -13.04 -28.87 11.52
CA ALA A 438 -12.65 -30.23 11.85
C ALA A 438 -13.77 -30.97 12.60
N THR A 439 -14.08 -32.20 12.15
CA THR A 439 -15.09 -33.07 12.74
C THR A 439 -14.42 -34.27 13.42
N PHE A 440 -14.94 -34.67 14.57
CA PHE A 440 -14.39 -35.76 15.40
C PHE A 440 -15.48 -36.74 15.75
N ASP A 441 -15.13 -38.01 15.98
CA ASP A 441 -16.03 -39.02 16.55
C ASP A 441 -16.07 -38.94 18.09
N ASP A 442 -16.82 -39.84 18.71
CA ASP A 442 -16.97 -39.90 20.15
C ASP A 442 -15.66 -40.26 20.90
N GLU A 443 -14.65 -40.79 20.19
CA GLU A 443 -13.32 -41.10 20.71
C GLU A 443 -12.31 -39.93 20.45
N GLU A 444 -12.80 -38.75 20.06
CA GLU A 444 -11.98 -37.57 19.68
C GLU A 444 -11.04 -37.82 18.49
N LYS A 445 -11.33 -38.81 17.66
CA LYS A 445 -10.56 -39.06 16.43
C LYS A 445 -11.10 -38.23 15.28
N LEU A 446 -10.20 -37.59 14.56
CA LEU A 446 -10.55 -36.80 13.38
C LEU A 446 -11.23 -37.65 12.31
N THR A 447 -12.44 -37.29 11.92
CA THR A 447 -13.24 -37.97 10.91
C THR A 447 -13.31 -37.20 9.59
N GLY A 448 -13.11 -35.88 9.61
CA GLY A 448 -13.16 -35.08 8.41
C GLY A 448 -13.16 -33.57 8.66
N ILE A 449 -13.60 -32.85 7.67
CA ILE A 449 -13.71 -31.38 7.69
C ILE A 449 -15.05 -30.97 7.11
N ALA A 450 -15.78 -30.15 7.84
CA ALA A 450 -16.94 -29.44 7.36
C ALA A 450 -16.52 -28.14 6.67
N LEU A 451 -16.82 -28.01 5.40
CA LEU A 451 -16.56 -26.80 4.61
C LEU A 451 -17.85 -26.07 4.25
N PRO A 452 -17.83 -24.74 4.21
CA PRO A 452 -19.02 -23.94 3.85
C PRO A 452 -19.50 -24.26 2.42
N SER A 453 -20.79 -24.57 2.27
CA SER A 453 -21.41 -24.87 0.97
C SER A 453 -21.27 -23.72 -0.04
N ILE A 454 -21.05 -22.50 0.42
CA ILE A 454 -20.81 -21.35 -0.46
C ILE A 454 -19.55 -21.51 -1.33
N LEU A 455 -18.60 -22.37 -0.92
CA LEU A 455 -17.39 -22.68 -1.69
C LEU A 455 -17.61 -23.75 -2.76
N ARG A 456 -18.68 -24.55 -2.66
CA ARG A 456 -18.95 -25.67 -3.57
C ARG A 456 -19.05 -25.25 -5.04
N PRO A 457 -19.66 -24.11 -5.43
CA PRO A 457 -19.68 -23.68 -6.83
C PRO A 457 -18.31 -23.34 -7.42
N PHE A 458 -17.31 -23.14 -6.57
CA PHE A 458 -15.93 -22.79 -6.97
C PHE A 458 -14.98 -23.98 -6.83
N TRP A 459 -15.49 -25.13 -6.41
CA TRP A 459 -14.68 -26.33 -6.23
C TRP A 459 -14.40 -27.02 -7.57
N VAL A 460 -13.12 -27.30 -7.85
CA VAL A 460 -12.69 -27.95 -9.07
C VAL A 460 -12.55 -29.45 -8.83
N GLY A 461 -13.23 -30.26 -9.64
CA GLY A 461 -13.15 -31.72 -9.58
C GLY A 461 -14.45 -32.40 -9.15
N ALA A 462 -14.47 -33.72 -9.23
CA ALA A 462 -15.58 -34.56 -8.77
C ALA A 462 -15.66 -34.59 -7.24
N ASP A 463 -16.75 -35.16 -6.71
CA ASP A 463 -16.98 -35.27 -5.27
C ASP A 463 -15.73 -35.80 -4.54
N THR A 464 -15.39 -35.08 -3.50
CA THR A 464 -14.20 -35.22 -2.66
C THR A 464 -14.12 -36.61 -2.00
N LYS A 465 -12.93 -37.00 -1.59
CA LYS A 465 -12.74 -38.10 -0.65
C LYS A 465 -13.68 -37.90 0.54
N GLY A 466 -14.38 -38.93 0.98
CA GLY A 466 -15.53 -38.88 1.88
C GLY A 466 -15.38 -38.20 3.24
N TYR A 467 -14.23 -37.53 3.49
CA TYR A 467 -13.98 -36.78 4.72
C TYR A 467 -14.36 -35.28 4.63
N ILE A 468 -14.69 -34.76 3.43
CA ILE A 468 -15.23 -33.40 3.31
C ILE A 468 -16.75 -33.43 3.34
N GLN A 469 -17.32 -32.63 4.23
CA GLN A 469 -18.74 -32.42 4.38
C GLN A 469 -19.07 -30.97 4.06
N TRP A 470 -20.06 -30.75 3.19
CA TRP A 470 -20.53 -29.42 2.85
C TRP A 470 -21.66 -28.98 3.81
N GLN A 471 -21.49 -27.84 4.49
CA GLN A 471 -22.45 -27.26 5.44
C GLN A 471 -23.16 -26.05 4.85
#